data_13a461a396e40866c103b2b54547884e
#
_entry.id   13a461a396e40866c103b2b54547884e
#
_cell.length_a   1.000
_cell.length_b   1.000
_cell.length_c   1.000
_cell.angle_alpha   90.00
_cell.angle_beta   90.00
_cell.angle_gamma   90.00
#
_symmetry.space_group_name_H-M   'P 1'
#
loop_
_entity.id
_entity.type
_entity.pdbx_description
1 polymer ?
#
loop_
_entity_poly.entity_id
_entity_poly.type
_entity_poly.pdbx_seq_one_letter_code
_entity_poly.pdbx_strand_id
1 'polypeptide(L)'
;MFRQGKQAVKKSAQQNVVIIYADDLGFGDLGCYGSRKIDTPNLDRLCAEGLKFTNAYSTSAVCTPARFSILTGRYPFRNDQAHILPGDAGCIIKRELDTVPKLFQRAGYHTGIVGKWHLGLGDGSKPIDWNREINLTPIDLGFEESFIFPATADRVPCVFLEGRSVVNLDPKDPIEVSYEAESPFEDIPTYYKNPELLRVRSSHGHDKSIVNGIGRIGYMRGGSKAVWKDEELAETFLNRATQFISDSCRAEKPFFLYYALHQPHVPRVPSARFDGATGLGPRGDVIAELDWCVGEVMAALEKEGILDNTMIIFSSDNGPVLDDGYLDRAYELNGTHRAAGPLRGGKYSKFDGGTRIPFIIYSSALKHRGVSEALISQVDLYASFAHMLGIETREDSAVDSQDRYAALIGEDPAGRSELMTEDLSCGKMLRCGSWVYLSPSEGAP
;
A
#
# COMPACT_ATOMS: atom_id res chain seq x y z
N MET A 1 -8.16 -43.42 43.55
CA MET A 1 -8.67 -42.13 43.05
C MET A 1 -7.54 -41.32 42.48
N PHE A 2 -7.24 -41.48 41.21
CA PHE A 2 -6.19 -40.69 40.55
C PHE A 2 -6.82 -39.46 39.93
N ARG A 3 -6.52 -38.26 40.44
CA ARG A 3 -6.83 -36.99 39.81
C ARG A 3 -5.84 -36.77 38.65
N GLN A 4 -6.30 -36.97 37.43
CA GLN A 4 -5.61 -36.48 36.23
C GLN A 4 -5.68 -34.96 36.23
N GLY A 5 -4.55 -34.30 36.47
CA GLY A 5 -4.41 -32.86 36.24
C GLY A 5 -4.51 -32.59 34.75
N LYS A 6 -5.54 -31.88 34.34
CA LYS A 6 -5.59 -31.25 33.00
C LYS A 6 -4.45 -30.24 32.93
N GLN A 7 -3.37 -30.57 32.23
CA GLN A 7 -2.42 -29.57 31.77
C GLN A 7 -3.17 -28.60 30.86
N ALA A 8 -3.29 -27.35 31.30
CA ALA A 8 -3.73 -26.26 30.44
C ALA A 8 -2.67 -26.16 29.33
N VAL A 9 -3.11 -26.45 28.10
CA VAL A 9 -2.32 -26.15 26.90
C VAL A 9 -2.11 -24.64 26.94
N LYS A 10 -0.87 -24.17 27.16
CA LYS A 10 -0.52 -22.77 26.98
C LYS A 10 -0.94 -22.41 25.55
N LYS A 11 -1.96 -21.55 25.40
CA LYS A 11 -2.26 -20.90 24.12
C LYS A 11 -0.93 -20.29 23.67
N SER A 12 -0.39 -20.73 22.54
CA SER A 12 0.73 -20.02 21.92
C SER A 12 0.32 -18.56 21.79
N ALA A 13 1.20 -17.65 22.19
CA ALA A 13 0.91 -16.23 22.05
C ALA A 13 0.54 -15.95 20.57
N GLN A 14 -0.59 -15.30 20.35
CA GLN A 14 -1.02 -14.94 19.00
C GLN A 14 0.03 -14.02 18.37
N GLN A 15 0.51 -14.35 17.18
CA GLN A 15 1.55 -13.60 16.48
C GLN A 15 0.98 -12.29 15.94
N ASN A 16 1.65 -11.17 16.19
CA ASN A 16 1.32 -9.90 15.55
C ASN A 16 1.55 -9.96 14.04
N VAL A 17 0.86 -9.13 13.28
CA VAL A 17 1.04 -9.04 11.83
C VAL A 17 1.19 -7.59 11.41
N VAL A 18 2.26 -7.30 10.67
CA VAL A 18 2.51 -6.00 10.03
C VAL A 18 2.65 -6.22 8.53
N ILE A 19 1.78 -5.61 7.75
CA ILE A 19 1.95 -5.51 6.29
C ILE A 19 2.53 -4.13 5.99
N ILE A 20 3.75 -4.08 5.46
CA ILE A 20 4.38 -2.86 4.94
C ILE A 20 4.21 -2.88 3.43
N TYR A 21 3.42 -1.96 2.91
CA TYR A 21 2.92 -2.00 1.55
C TYR A 21 3.35 -0.75 0.78
N ALA A 22 4.34 -0.91 -0.11
CA ALA A 22 4.87 0.15 -0.94
C ALA A 22 3.91 0.52 -2.09
N ASP A 23 4.16 1.64 -2.75
CA ASP A 23 3.38 2.21 -3.83
C ASP A 23 4.28 2.45 -5.05
N ASP A 24 4.06 1.73 -6.16
CA ASP A 24 4.87 1.80 -7.39
C ASP A 24 6.32 1.30 -7.26
N LEU A 25 6.62 0.43 -6.28
CA LEU A 25 7.96 -0.09 -6.09
C LEU A 25 8.22 -1.28 -7.02
N GLY A 26 9.30 -1.19 -7.78
CA GLY A 26 9.66 -2.20 -8.76
C GLY A 26 10.36 -3.42 -8.16
N PHE A 27 10.24 -4.55 -8.87
CA PHE A 27 10.93 -5.79 -8.54
C PHE A 27 12.46 -5.60 -8.45
N GLY A 28 13.05 -4.74 -9.29
CA GLY A 28 14.49 -4.50 -9.34
C GLY A 28 14.98 -3.29 -8.53
N ASP A 29 14.13 -2.67 -7.72
CA ASP A 29 14.52 -1.49 -6.95
C ASP A 29 15.30 -1.83 -5.66
N LEU A 30 15.18 -3.06 -5.15
CA LEU A 30 15.78 -3.49 -3.88
C LEU A 30 17.09 -4.25 -4.06
N GLY A 31 18.04 -4.06 -3.14
CA GLY A 31 19.32 -4.77 -3.12
C GLY A 31 19.15 -6.29 -3.14
N CYS A 32 18.30 -6.84 -2.27
CA CYS A 32 18.00 -8.27 -2.20
C CYS A 32 17.32 -8.84 -3.47
N TYR A 33 16.79 -8.00 -4.37
CA TYR A 33 16.28 -8.37 -5.69
C TYR A 33 17.25 -8.00 -6.84
N GLY A 34 18.46 -7.54 -6.52
CA GLY A 34 19.54 -7.33 -7.47
C GLY A 34 19.82 -5.89 -7.86
N SER A 35 19.20 -4.90 -7.20
CA SER A 35 19.60 -3.49 -7.32
C SER A 35 21.07 -3.31 -6.92
N ARG A 36 21.79 -2.47 -7.67
CA ARG A 36 23.18 -2.08 -7.37
C ARG A 36 23.34 -0.56 -7.30
N LYS A 37 22.23 0.15 -7.36
CA LYS A 37 22.21 1.61 -7.46
C LYS A 37 21.48 2.30 -6.32
N ILE A 38 20.63 1.55 -5.65
CA ILE A 38 19.90 2.00 -4.46
C ILE A 38 20.26 1.03 -3.33
N ASP A 39 20.79 1.56 -2.26
CA ASP A 39 21.08 0.78 -1.05
C ASP A 39 19.80 0.67 -0.21
N THR A 40 19.41 -0.57 0.07
CA THR A 40 18.21 -0.88 0.88
C THR A 40 18.57 -1.82 2.04
N PRO A 41 19.45 -1.39 2.97
CA PRO A 41 20.03 -2.26 3.98
C PRO A 41 19.01 -2.88 4.93
N ASN A 42 17.92 -2.18 5.23
CA ASN A 42 16.88 -2.68 6.13
C ASN A 42 16.03 -3.76 5.47
N LEU A 43 15.63 -3.56 4.21
CA LEU A 43 14.94 -4.56 3.41
C LEU A 43 15.83 -5.75 3.07
N ASP A 44 17.12 -5.51 2.85
CA ASP A 44 18.11 -6.58 2.64
C ASP A 44 18.28 -7.42 3.91
N ARG A 45 18.27 -6.79 5.10
CA ARG A 45 18.24 -7.49 6.39
C ARG A 45 16.96 -8.30 6.55
N LEU A 46 15.78 -7.68 6.33
CA LEU A 46 14.49 -8.36 6.41
C LEU A 46 14.46 -9.60 5.48
N CYS A 47 15.02 -9.48 4.29
CA CYS A 47 15.16 -10.56 3.33
C CYS A 47 16.13 -11.66 3.81
N ALA A 48 17.29 -11.29 4.35
CA ALA A 48 18.30 -12.24 4.82
C ALA A 48 17.81 -13.06 6.02
N GLU A 49 17.02 -12.45 6.90
CA GLU A 49 16.43 -13.09 8.08
C GLU A 49 15.07 -13.74 7.78
N GLY A 50 14.52 -13.56 6.57
CA GLY A 50 13.19 -13.97 6.16
C GLY A 50 13.12 -14.94 5.00
N LEU A 51 12.01 -14.92 4.30
CA LEU A 51 11.72 -15.67 3.08
C LEU A 51 11.34 -14.69 1.97
N LYS A 52 12.15 -14.65 0.91
CA LYS A 52 11.93 -13.86 -0.29
C LYS A 52 11.24 -14.68 -1.37
N PHE A 53 10.19 -14.14 -1.97
CA PHE A 53 9.51 -14.76 -3.10
C PHE A 53 9.96 -14.15 -4.43
N THR A 54 10.24 -15.01 -5.40
CA THR A 54 10.57 -14.59 -6.76
C THR A 54 9.38 -14.64 -7.72
N ASN A 55 8.30 -15.31 -7.34
CA ASN A 55 7.06 -15.45 -8.11
C ASN A 55 5.83 -14.95 -7.33
N ALA A 56 5.93 -13.74 -6.75
CA ALA A 56 4.83 -13.10 -6.06
C ALA A 56 4.17 -12.03 -6.94
N TYR A 57 2.84 -12.00 -6.93
CA TYR A 57 2.08 -11.14 -7.82
C TYR A 57 1.03 -10.31 -7.08
N SER A 58 0.94 -9.03 -7.45
CA SER A 58 -0.28 -8.25 -7.31
C SER A 58 -1.33 -8.73 -8.32
N THR A 59 -2.60 -8.46 -8.05
CA THR A 59 -3.70 -8.80 -8.97
C THR A 59 -3.88 -7.79 -10.09
N SER A 60 -3.29 -6.61 -9.96
CA SER A 60 -3.40 -5.54 -10.96
C SER A 60 -2.10 -4.75 -11.08
N ALA A 61 -1.87 -4.20 -12.26
CA ALA A 61 -0.76 -3.29 -12.54
C ALA A 61 -1.05 -1.83 -12.13
N VAL A 62 -2.07 -1.61 -11.29
CA VAL A 62 -2.47 -0.29 -10.77
C VAL A 62 -2.98 -0.38 -9.33
N CYS A 63 -2.77 0.71 -8.57
CA CYS A 63 -2.90 0.75 -7.12
C CYS A 63 -4.30 0.45 -6.57
N THR A 64 -5.36 1.16 -6.98
CA THR A 64 -6.72 0.94 -6.42
C THR A 64 -7.20 -0.50 -6.57
N PRO A 65 -7.15 -1.14 -7.76
CA PRO A 65 -7.53 -2.54 -7.92
C PRO A 65 -6.69 -3.51 -7.07
N ALA A 66 -5.37 -3.29 -6.99
CA ALA A 66 -4.48 -4.10 -6.16
C ALA A 66 -4.83 -3.99 -4.67
N ARG A 67 -5.06 -2.77 -4.17
CA ARG A 67 -5.44 -2.50 -2.78
C ARG A 67 -6.83 -3.04 -2.45
N PHE A 68 -7.77 -3.01 -3.40
CA PHE A 68 -9.06 -3.70 -3.26
C PHE A 68 -8.85 -5.21 -3.02
N SER A 69 -8.00 -5.84 -3.84
CA SER A 69 -7.78 -7.28 -3.78
C SER A 69 -7.10 -7.75 -2.49
N ILE A 70 -6.04 -7.08 -2.06
CA ILE A 70 -5.32 -7.48 -0.84
C ILE A 70 -6.20 -7.41 0.40
N LEU A 71 -7.13 -6.44 0.47
CA LEU A 71 -8.01 -6.27 1.61
C LEU A 71 -9.26 -7.16 1.57
N THR A 72 -9.71 -7.60 0.38
CA THR A 72 -11.00 -8.30 0.22
C THR A 72 -10.86 -9.77 -0.18
N GLY A 73 -9.67 -10.21 -0.61
CA GLY A 73 -9.49 -11.56 -1.15
C GLY A 73 -10.26 -11.79 -2.45
N ARG A 74 -10.51 -10.72 -3.23
CA ARG A 74 -11.27 -10.77 -4.48
C ARG A 74 -10.47 -10.16 -5.62
N TYR A 75 -10.60 -10.73 -6.81
CA TYR A 75 -10.05 -10.08 -8.00
C TYR A 75 -10.80 -8.77 -8.32
N PRO A 76 -10.09 -7.76 -8.84
CA PRO A 76 -10.68 -6.42 -9.05
C PRO A 76 -11.79 -6.42 -10.10
N PHE A 77 -11.75 -7.29 -11.11
CA PHE A 77 -12.81 -7.40 -12.13
C PHE A 77 -14.18 -7.83 -11.57
N ARG A 78 -14.27 -8.17 -10.28
CA ARG A 78 -15.56 -8.42 -9.60
C ARG A 78 -16.22 -7.15 -9.10
N ASN A 79 -15.58 -6.01 -9.29
CA ASN A 79 -16.09 -4.71 -8.88
C ASN A 79 -15.80 -3.68 -9.98
N ASP A 80 -16.84 -3.29 -10.71
CA ASP A 80 -16.74 -2.35 -11.82
C ASP A 80 -16.19 -0.97 -11.42
N GLN A 81 -16.17 -0.66 -10.11
CA GLN A 81 -15.57 0.56 -9.58
C GLN A 81 -14.07 0.41 -9.23
N ALA A 82 -13.51 -0.79 -9.33
CA ALA A 82 -12.10 -1.06 -9.01
C ALA A 82 -11.17 -0.60 -10.14
N HIS A 83 -11.09 0.70 -10.34
CA HIS A 83 -10.17 1.40 -11.24
C HIS A 83 -9.52 2.58 -10.49
N ILE A 84 -8.59 3.30 -11.11
CA ILE A 84 -7.94 4.45 -10.48
C ILE A 84 -8.99 5.49 -10.08
N LEU A 85 -9.07 5.79 -8.78
CA LEU A 85 -10.08 6.69 -8.22
C LEU A 85 -9.57 8.13 -8.09
N PRO A 86 -10.43 9.14 -8.28
CA PRO A 86 -10.16 10.49 -7.83
C PRO A 86 -10.17 10.57 -6.28
N GLY A 87 -9.66 11.67 -5.73
CA GLY A 87 -9.53 11.84 -4.28
C GLY A 87 -10.86 11.98 -3.54
N ASP A 88 -11.92 12.34 -4.24
CA ASP A 88 -13.28 12.52 -3.71
C ASP A 88 -14.24 11.36 -4.05
N ALA A 89 -13.69 10.24 -4.54
CA ALA A 89 -14.50 9.06 -4.87
C ALA A 89 -15.19 8.47 -3.65
N GLY A 90 -16.39 7.91 -3.86
CA GLY A 90 -17.06 7.04 -2.90
C GLY A 90 -16.26 5.75 -2.65
N CYS A 91 -16.42 5.16 -1.46
CA CYS A 91 -15.73 3.93 -1.11
C CYS A 91 -16.23 2.74 -1.95
N ILE A 92 -15.31 2.06 -2.61
CA ILE A 92 -15.61 0.90 -3.47
C ILE A 92 -15.73 -0.42 -2.69
N ILE A 93 -15.36 -0.45 -1.43
CA ILE A 93 -15.57 -1.60 -0.55
C ILE A 93 -16.86 -1.39 0.22
N LYS A 94 -17.86 -2.21 -0.05
CA LYS A 94 -19.14 -2.14 0.65
C LYS A 94 -18.96 -2.56 2.11
N ARG A 95 -19.69 -1.90 3.04
CA ARG A 95 -19.64 -2.16 4.48
C ARG A 95 -19.86 -3.62 4.85
N GLU A 96 -20.73 -4.32 4.12
CA GLU A 96 -21.09 -5.70 4.37
C GLU A 96 -20.03 -6.71 3.91
N LEU A 97 -19.12 -6.27 3.03
CA LEU A 97 -18.07 -7.14 2.50
C LEU A 97 -17.10 -7.51 3.63
N ASP A 98 -16.76 -8.79 3.66
CA ASP A 98 -15.72 -9.25 4.58
C ASP A 98 -14.33 -8.82 4.08
N THR A 99 -13.46 -8.47 5.02
CA THR A 99 -12.14 -7.89 4.73
C THR A 99 -11.09 -8.49 5.65
N VAL A 100 -9.82 -8.39 5.27
CA VAL A 100 -8.69 -8.83 6.11
C VAL A 100 -8.74 -8.21 7.51
N PRO A 101 -8.90 -6.87 7.68
CA PRO A 101 -8.98 -6.31 9.05
C PRO A 101 -10.19 -6.83 9.84
N LYS A 102 -11.35 -7.06 9.24
CA LYS A 102 -12.49 -7.69 9.94
C LYS A 102 -12.18 -9.11 10.39
N LEU A 103 -11.40 -9.87 9.61
CA LEU A 103 -10.94 -11.19 9.99
C LEU A 103 -10.08 -11.13 11.26
N PHE A 104 -9.09 -10.23 11.31
CA PHE A 104 -8.25 -10.01 12.48
C PHE A 104 -9.06 -9.50 13.69
N GLN A 105 -10.01 -8.60 13.47
CA GLN A 105 -10.90 -8.09 14.52
C GLN A 105 -11.72 -9.23 15.15
N ARG A 106 -12.25 -10.16 14.35
CA ARG A 106 -12.94 -11.37 14.87
C ARG A 106 -12.00 -12.27 15.68
N ALA A 107 -10.71 -12.27 15.39
CA ALA A 107 -9.70 -12.98 16.18
C ALA A 107 -9.29 -12.24 17.48
N GLY A 108 -9.83 -11.05 17.73
CA GLY A 108 -9.53 -10.25 18.92
C GLY A 108 -8.27 -9.41 18.81
N TYR A 109 -7.77 -9.17 17.59
CA TYR A 109 -6.63 -8.29 17.34
C TYR A 109 -7.06 -6.82 17.38
N HIS A 110 -6.14 -5.96 17.87
CA HIS A 110 -6.18 -4.53 17.63
C HIS A 110 -5.77 -4.27 16.18
N THR A 111 -6.59 -3.55 15.41
CA THR A 111 -6.40 -3.40 13.96
C THR A 111 -6.18 -1.94 13.58
N GLY A 112 -5.12 -1.66 12.84
CA GLY A 112 -4.76 -0.31 12.42
C GLY A 112 -4.38 -0.19 10.95
N ILE A 113 -4.68 0.96 10.37
CA ILE A 113 -4.18 1.39 9.07
C ILE A 113 -3.50 2.74 9.18
N VAL A 114 -2.30 2.84 8.61
CA VAL A 114 -1.56 4.09 8.51
C VAL A 114 -1.05 4.26 7.08
N GLY A 115 -1.30 5.44 6.47
CA GLY A 115 -0.75 5.79 5.16
C GLY A 115 -1.77 5.89 4.04
N LYS A 116 -1.42 5.40 2.85
CA LYS A 116 -2.26 5.51 1.64
C LYS A 116 -3.50 4.63 1.72
N TRP A 117 -4.67 5.23 1.47
CA TRP A 117 -5.94 4.50 1.34
C TRP A 117 -6.30 4.17 -0.10
N HIS A 118 -6.64 5.15 -0.90
CA HIS A 118 -6.96 5.08 -2.34
C HIS A 118 -8.07 4.07 -2.72
N LEU A 119 -9.06 3.88 -1.85
CA LEU A 119 -10.22 3.01 -2.10
C LEU A 119 -11.55 3.77 -1.98
N GLY A 120 -11.47 5.11 -2.00
CA GLY A 120 -12.61 6.00 -1.82
C GLY A 120 -13.09 6.09 -0.38
N LEU A 121 -13.90 7.10 -0.10
CA LEU A 121 -14.46 7.40 1.23
C LEU A 121 -15.94 7.78 1.07
N GLY A 122 -16.70 7.63 2.15
CA GLY A 122 -18.15 7.83 2.08
C GLY A 122 -18.85 6.68 1.34
N ASP A 123 -20.15 6.58 1.49
CA ASP A 123 -20.97 5.51 0.88
C ASP A 123 -21.37 5.80 -0.59
N GLY A 124 -20.87 6.89 -1.16
CA GLY A 124 -21.17 7.31 -2.54
C GLY A 124 -22.58 7.88 -2.76
N SER A 125 -23.42 7.96 -1.73
CA SER A 125 -24.78 8.51 -1.85
C SER A 125 -24.81 10.03 -2.05
N LYS A 126 -23.74 10.72 -1.61
CA LYS A 126 -23.54 12.17 -1.69
C LYS A 126 -22.06 12.48 -1.87
N PRO A 127 -21.71 13.66 -2.40
CA PRO A 127 -20.34 14.18 -2.34
C PRO A 127 -19.81 14.21 -0.90
N ILE A 128 -18.50 14.00 -0.75
CA ILE A 128 -17.86 14.02 0.56
C ILE A 128 -17.84 15.46 1.12
N ASP A 129 -18.39 15.66 2.32
CA ASP A 129 -18.20 16.88 3.08
C ASP A 129 -16.96 16.73 3.97
N TRP A 130 -15.84 17.30 3.52
CA TRP A 130 -14.55 17.25 4.21
C TRP A 130 -14.52 17.99 5.55
N ASN A 131 -15.57 18.75 5.84
CA ASN A 131 -15.71 19.57 7.06
C ASN A 131 -16.51 18.88 8.16
N ARG A 132 -16.90 17.61 7.93
CA ARG A 132 -17.68 16.79 8.87
C ARG A 132 -17.14 15.36 8.90
N GLU A 133 -17.66 14.58 9.85
CA GLU A 133 -17.40 13.14 9.87
C GLU A 133 -17.90 12.45 8.60
N ILE A 134 -17.05 11.62 8.02
CA ILE A 134 -17.34 10.83 6.82
C ILE A 134 -18.02 9.52 7.24
N ASN A 135 -19.14 9.18 6.59
CA ASN A 135 -20.02 8.09 7.00
C ASN A 135 -19.49 6.68 6.72
N LEU A 136 -18.51 6.55 5.80
CA LEU A 136 -17.82 5.27 5.52
C LEU A 136 -16.34 5.51 5.32
N THR A 137 -15.52 4.93 6.20
CA THR A 137 -14.07 5.07 6.25
C THR A 137 -13.43 3.70 6.53
N PRO A 138 -12.11 3.54 6.59
CA PRO A 138 -11.48 2.29 7.00
C PRO A 138 -12.00 1.71 8.32
N ILE A 139 -12.49 2.56 9.24
CA ILE A 139 -13.09 2.14 10.51
C ILE A 139 -14.26 1.18 10.27
N ASP A 140 -15.10 1.46 9.28
CA ASP A 140 -16.26 0.62 8.95
C ASP A 140 -15.88 -0.71 8.28
N LEU A 141 -14.64 -0.79 7.83
CA LEU A 141 -14.12 -1.94 7.11
C LEU A 141 -13.25 -2.86 7.98
N GLY A 142 -13.24 -2.60 9.32
CA GLY A 142 -12.61 -3.47 10.31
C GLY A 142 -11.29 -2.96 10.88
N PHE A 143 -10.90 -1.71 10.61
CA PHE A 143 -9.80 -1.07 11.31
C PHE A 143 -10.33 -0.35 12.56
N GLU A 144 -9.74 -0.59 13.73
CA GLU A 144 -10.08 0.12 14.97
C GLU A 144 -9.43 1.50 15.00
N GLU A 145 -8.23 1.63 14.40
CA GLU A 145 -7.54 2.90 14.22
C GLU A 145 -7.21 3.15 12.75
N SER A 146 -7.32 4.40 12.33
CA SER A 146 -7.05 4.82 10.95
C SER A 146 -6.43 6.20 10.93
N PHE A 147 -5.23 6.30 10.33
CA PHE A 147 -4.58 7.56 10.01
C PHE A 147 -4.08 7.51 8.57
N ILE A 148 -4.80 8.16 7.67
CA ILE A 148 -4.61 7.99 6.22
C ILE A 148 -4.59 9.34 5.49
N PHE A 149 -4.12 9.31 4.24
CA PHE A 149 -4.57 10.27 3.24
C PHE A 149 -5.57 9.59 2.26
N PRO A 150 -6.53 10.36 1.67
CA PRO A 150 -7.69 9.78 0.97
C PRO A 150 -7.35 8.95 -0.26
N ALA A 151 -6.40 9.41 -1.09
CA ALA A 151 -6.07 8.78 -2.37
C ALA A 151 -4.56 8.60 -2.52
N THR A 152 -3.91 9.51 -3.23
CA THR A 152 -2.48 9.56 -3.50
C THR A 152 -1.95 10.96 -3.24
N ALA A 153 -0.65 11.12 -3.03
CA ALA A 153 -0.08 12.43 -2.72
C ALA A 153 -0.25 13.45 -3.86
N ASP A 154 -0.41 13.02 -5.10
CA ASP A 154 -0.62 13.86 -6.28
C ASP A 154 -2.06 14.38 -6.44
N ARG A 155 -3.00 13.98 -5.57
CA ARG A 155 -4.44 14.29 -5.65
C ARG A 155 -4.90 15.15 -4.47
N VAL A 156 -5.89 16.00 -4.75
CA VAL A 156 -6.60 16.70 -3.68
C VAL A 156 -7.72 15.83 -3.08
N PRO A 157 -8.11 16.02 -1.81
CA PRO A 157 -7.55 16.99 -0.86
C PRO A 157 -6.21 16.52 -0.29
N CYS A 158 -5.29 17.46 -0.12
CA CYS A 158 -3.97 17.22 0.46
C CYS A 158 -4.03 17.27 1.99
N VAL A 159 -4.80 16.37 2.61
CA VAL A 159 -5.06 16.35 4.06
C VAL A 159 -4.97 14.95 4.64
N PHE A 160 -4.63 14.85 5.93
CA PHE A 160 -4.77 13.61 6.68
C PHE A 160 -6.17 13.45 7.25
N LEU A 161 -6.62 12.20 7.32
CA LEU A 161 -7.80 11.81 8.09
C LEU A 161 -7.39 10.92 9.25
N GLU A 162 -7.94 11.20 10.43
CA GLU A 162 -7.87 10.32 11.59
C GLU A 162 -9.29 9.82 11.90
N GLY A 163 -9.46 8.50 11.85
CA GLY A 163 -10.78 7.90 12.00
C GLY A 163 -11.75 8.33 10.89
N ARG A 164 -12.61 9.30 11.21
CA ARG A 164 -13.67 9.80 10.31
C ARG A 164 -13.50 11.26 9.90
N SER A 165 -12.53 11.96 10.44
CA SER A 165 -12.43 13.40 10.32
C SER A 165 -11.08 13.86 9.79
N VAL A 166 -11.07 15.00 9.10
CA VAL A 166 -9.85 15.67 8.69
C VAL A 166 -9.10 16.20 9.90
N VAL A 167 -7.79 15.94 9.94
CA VAL A 167 -6.90 16.41 11.02
C VAL A 167 -6.65 17.91 10.88
N ASN A 168 -6.63 18.63 12.00
CA ASN A 168 -6.39 20.08 12.06
C ASN A 168 -7.38 20.95 11.25
N LEU A 169 -8.59 20.47 11.05
CA LEU A 169 -9.64 21.23 10.40
C LEU A 169 -9.96 22.53 11.14
N ASP A 170 -9.95 23.64 10.40
CA ASP A 170 -10.39 24.94 10.92
C ASP A 170 -11.79 25.27 10.37
N PRO A 171 -12.84 25.35 11.22
CA PRO A 171 -14.19 25.70 10.75
C PRO A 171 -14.30 27.07 10.08
N LYS A 172 -13.32 27.95 10.24
CA LYS A 172 -13.26 29.27 9.61
C LYS A 172 -12.62 29.23 8.22
N ASP A 173 -11.99 28.12 7.87
CA ASP A 173 -11.31 27.89 6.59
C ASP A 173 -11.73 26.52 6.02
N PRO A 174 -13.01 26.37 5.65
CA PRO A 174 -13.57 25.10 5.22
C PRO A 174 -12.91 24.59 3.94
N ILE A 175 -12.78 23.25 3.87
CA ILE A 175 -12.22 22.57 2.71
C ILE A 175 -13.29 22.36 1.66
N GLU A 176 -12.99 22.78 0.44
CA GLU A 176 -13.76 22.52 -0.76
C GLU A 176 -12.89 21.84 -1.81
N VAL A 177 -13.42 20.80 -2.46
CA VAL A 177 -12.71 19.97 -3.45
C VAL A 177 -13.56 19.83 -4.70
N SER A 178 -12.93 19.89 -5.87
CA SER A 178 -13.58 19.65 -7.16
C SER A 178 -12.66 18.87 -8.10
N TYR A 179 -13.27 17.95 -8.82
CA TYR A 179 -12.64 17.18 -9.90
C TYR A 179 -13.24 17.54 -11.28
N GLU A 180 -13.93 18.68 -11.37
CA GLU A 180 -14.44 19.21 -12.63
C GLU A 180 -13.31 19.58 -13.59
N ALA A 181 -13.62 19.70 -14.87
CA ALA A 181 -12.64 20.04 -15.90
C ALA A 181 -12.03 21.42 -15.67
N GLU A 182 -12.85 22.38 -15.25
CA GLU A 182 -12.46 23.75 -14.92
C GLU A 182 -12.60 24.01 -13.43
N SER A 183 -11.77 24.92 -12.90
CA SER A 183 -11.82 25.30 -11.49
C SER A 183 -13.12 26.06 -11.19
N PRO A 184 -13.93 25.61 -10.22
CA PRO A 184 -15.02 26.41 -9.69
C PRO A 184 -14.53 27.52 -8.75
N PHE A 185 -13.23 27.56 -8.41
CA PHE A 185 -12.62 28.50 -7.49
C PHE A 185 -11.77 29.53 -8.25
N GLU A 186 -12.04 30.79 -8.05
CA GLU A 186 -11.30 31.88 -8.71
C GLU A 186 -10.02 32.29 -7.96
N ASP A 187 -10.00 32.07 -6.65
CA ASP A 187 -9.05 32.61 -5.67
C ASP A 187 -7.92 31.63 -5.29
N ILE A 188 -7.81 30.49 -5.95
CA ILE A 188 -6.75 29.51 -5.70
C ILE A 188 -5.61 29.60 -6.71
N PRO A 189 -4.37 29.26 -6.30
CA PRO A 189 -3.26 29.12 -7.25
C PRO A 189 -3.47 27.86 -8.11
N THR A 190 -3.33 28.02 -9.43
CA THR A 190 -3.43 26.93 -10.38
C THR A 190 -2.22 26.87 -11.31
N TYR A 191 -1.97 25.70 -11.89
CA TYR A 191 -0.79 25.40 -12.70
C TYR A 191 -0.57 26.42 -13.83
N TYR A 192 -1.62 26.83 -14.56
CA TYR A 192 -1.50 27.74 -15.69
C TYR A 192 -1.56 29.22 -15.30
N LYS A 193 -2.21 29.56 -14.18
CA LYS A 193 -2.29 30.95 -13.71
C LYS A 193 -1.03 31.40 -12.94
N ASN A 194 -0.38 30.46 -12.23
CA ASN A 194 0.71 30.74 -11.27
C ASN A 194 1.91 29.81 -11.46
N PRO A 195 2.47 29.69 -12.69
CA PRO A 195 3.56 28.75 -12.96
C PRO A 195 4.85 29.04 -12.18
N GLU A 196 5.01 30.26 -11.69
CA GLU A 196 6.14 30.71 -10.86
C GLU A 196 6.14 30.08 -9.47
N LEU A 197 5.01 29.55 -9.01
CA LEU A 197 4.90 28.88 -7.71
C LEU A 197 5.34 27.40 -7.75
N LEU A 198 5.56 26.85 -8.95
CA LEU A 198 5.85 25.43 -9.12
C LEU A 198 7.29 25.09 -8.76
N ARG A 199 7.48 24.15 -7.85
CA ARG A 199 8.78 23.52 -7.51
C ARG A 199 9.19 22.49 -8.57
N VAL A 200 8.20 21.79 -9.15
CA VAL A 200 8.36 20.81 -10.21
C VAL A 200 7.25 20.99 -11.24
N ARG A 201 7.58 20.87 -12.51
CA ARG A 201 6.59 20.94 -13.60
C ARG A 201 5.96 19.59 -13.84
N SER A 202 4.69 19.61 -14.27
CA SER A 202 4.00 18.42 -14.74
C SER A 202 4.50 18.02 -16.14
N SER A 203 4.63 16.72 -16.38
CA SER A 203 4.74 16.14 -17.72
C SER A 203 3.35 15.96 -18.35
N HIS A 204 2.38 15.53 -17.52
CA HIS A 204 0.97 15.37 -17.91
C HIS A 204 0.07 15.28 -16.66
N GLY A 205 -1.19 15.70 -16.77
CA GLY A 205 -2.29 15.37 -15.85
C GLY A 205 -2.28 16.01 -14.46
N HIS A 206 -1.17 16.63 -14.03
CA HIS A 206 -1.00 17.23 -12.69
C HIS A 206 -0.98 18.76 -12.81
N ASP A 207 -2.03 19.31 -13.41
CA ASP A 207 -2.06 20.69 -13.90
C ASP A 207 -3.23 21.52 -13.32
N LYS A 208 -3.77 21.10 -12.16
CA LYS A 208 -4.88 21.80 -11.51
C LYS A 208 -4.40 22.70 -10.35
N SER A 209 -4.86 22.49 -9.12
CA SER A 209 -4.41 23.28 -7.97
C SER A 209 -2.91 23.13 -7.71
N ILE A 210 -2.26 24.22 -7.29
CA ILE A 210 -0.92 24.18 -6.73
C ILE A 210 -1.03 24.14 -5.21
N VAL A 211 -0.54 23.04 -4.60
CA VAL A 211 -0.44 22.89 -3.15
C VAL A 211 1.02 22.61 -2.81
N ASN A 212 1.61 23.37 -1.90
CA ASN A 212 3.03 23.28 -1.51
C ASN A 212 4.02 23.42 -2.70
N GLY A 213 3.66 24.21 -3.71
CA GLY A 213 4.45 24.36 -4.92
C GLY A 213 4.38 23.18 -5.90
N ILE A 214 3.42 22.32 -5.76
CA ILE A 214 3.23 21.12 -6.58
C ILE A 214 1.85 21.15 -7.22
N GLY A 215 1.81 20.99 -8.55
CA GLY A 215 0.55 20.85 -9.29
C GLY A 215 -0.13 19.53 -8.94
N ARG A 216 -1.41 19.55 -8.65
CA ARG A 216 -2.19 18.36 -8.25
C ARG A 216 -3.24 17.99 -9.29
N ILE A 217 -3.79 16.80 -9.18
CA ILE A 217 -5.03 16.39 -9.86
C ILE A 217 -6.20 16.85 -9.00
N GLY A 218 -7.12 17.63 -9.63
CA GLY A 218 -8.25 18.24 -8.94
C GLY A 218 -7.95 19.60 -8.32
N TYR A 219 -8.99 20.27 -7.88
CA TYR A 219 -8.97 21.61 -7.31
C TYR A 219 -9.34 21.57 -5.84
N MET A 220 -8.61 22.31 -5.01
CA MET A 220 -8.83 22.43 -3.59
C MET A 220 -8.78 23.89 -3.15
N ARG A 221 -9.70 24.30 -2.28
CA ARG A 221 -9.72 25.58 -1.58
C ARG A 221 -9.87 25.36 -0.09
N GLY A 222 -9.29 26.24 0.72
CA GLY A 222 -9.39 26.19 2.18
C GLY A 222 -8.54 25.10 2.81
N GLY A 223 -8.73 24.89 4.11
CA GLY A 223 -8.02 23.87 4.88
C GLY A 223 -6.54 24.18 5.11
N SER A 224 -6.12 25.44 5.13
CA SER A 224 -4.71 25.86 5.23
C SER A 224 -3.94 25.24 6.41
N LYS A 225 -4.63 24.96 7.53
CA LYS A 225 -4.04 24.29 8.70
C LYS A 225 -4.02 22.77 8.59
N ALA A 226 -4.87 22.19 7.73
CA ALA A 226 -5.01 20.76 7.53
C ALA A 226 -4.09 20.22 6.44
N VAL A 227 -3.65 21.07 5.50
CA VAL A 227 -2.77 20.69 4.40
C VAL A 227 -1.45 20.15 4.95
N TRP A 228 -1.07 18.94 4.49
CA TRP A 228 0.21 18.36 4.85
C TRP A 228 1.38 19.10 4.18
N LYS A 229 2.59 18.82 4.63
CA LYS A 229 3.83 19.14 3.91
C LYS A 229 4.38 17.87 3.28
N ASP A 230 4.70 17.91 1.99
CA ASP A 230 5.09 16.73 1.23
C ASP A 230 6.35 16.07 1.76
N GLU A 231 7.35 16.87 2.17
CA GLU A 231 8.60 16.41 2.76
C GLU A 231 8.46 15.79 4.16
N GLU A 232 7.31 15.94 4.81
CA GLU A 232 7.03 15.38 6.15
C GLU A 232 6.13 14.13 6.11
N LEU A 233 5.65 13.71 4.93
CA LEU A 233 4.70 12.58 4.79
C LEU A 233 5.26 11.28 5.37
N ALA A 234 6.49 10.92 4.99
CA ALA A 234 7.12 9.69 5.43
C ALA A 234 7.24 9.62 6.95
N GLU A 235 7.78 10.67 7.57
CA GLU A 235 7.98 10.74 9.03
C GLU A 235 6.65 10.79 9.77
N THR A 236 5.65 11.51 9.24
CA THR A 236 4.31 11.59 9.85
C THR A 236 3.66 10.21 9.91
N PHE A 237 3.67 9.45 8.82
CA PHE A 237 3.13 8.10 8.81
C PHE A 237 3.95 7.13 9.63
N LEU A 238 5.27 7.21 9.61
CA LEU A 238 6.16 6.39 10.43
C LEU A 238 5.87 6.58 11.93
N ASN A 239 5.75 7.83 12.38
CA ASN A 239 5.44 8.15 13.77
C ASN A 239 4.10 7.57 14.19
N ARG A 240 3.08 7.61 13.33
CA ARG A 240 1.76 7.00 13.61
C ARG A 240 1.82 5.48 13.63
N ALA A 241 2.57 4.84 12.72
CA ALA A 241 2.73 3.39 12.69
C ALA A 241 3.46 2.87 13.94
N THR A 242 4.56 3.51 14.34
CA THR A 242 5.31 3.12 15.54
C THR A 242 4.54 3.42 16.83
N GLN A 243 3.76 4.49 16.86
CA GLN A 243 2.85 4.79 17.97
C GLN A 243 1.78 3.70 18.12
N PHE A 244 1.13 3.28 17.02
CA PHE A 244 0.15 2.18 17.02
C PHE A 244 0.74 0.88 17.59
N ILE A 245 1.99 0.53 17.21
CA ILE A 245 2.70 -0.63 17.73
C ILE A 245 2.85 -0.52 19.25
N SER A 246 3.37 0.62 19.76
CA SER A 246 3.58 0.85 21.17
C SER A 246 2.27 0.84 21.98
N ASP A 247 1.20 1.43 21.43
CA ASP A 247 -0.12 1.46 22.08
C ASP A 247 -0.73 0.05 22.16
N SER A 248 -0.59 -0.76 21.12
CA SER A 248 -1.03 -2.16 21.10
C SER A 248 -0.29 -2.99 22.15
N CYS A 249 1.04 -2.80 22.28
CA CYS A 249 1.83 -3.46 23.31
C CYS A 249 1.40 -3.08 24.72
N ARG A 250 1.14 -1.79 24.97
CA ARG A 250 0.63 -1.33 26.26
C ARG A 250 -0.75 -1.87 26.60
N ALA A 251 -1.59 -2.10 25.60
CA ALA A 251 -2.90 -2.71 25.74
C ALA A 251 -2.84 -4.25 25.89
N GLU A 252 -1.66 -4.85 25.78
CA GLU A 252 -1.44 -6.31 25.81
C GLU A 252 -2.31 -7.08 24.80
N LYS A 253 -2.57 -6.47 23.62
CA LYS A 253 -3.35 -7.07 22.56
C LYS A 253 -2.45 -7.48 21.39
N PRO A 254 -2.69 -8.64 20.75
CA PRO A 254 -2.12 -8.90 19.44
C PRO A 254 -2.67 -7.88 18.45
N PHE A 255 -1.87 -7.51 17.45
CA PHE A 255 -2.30 -6.48 16.51
C PHE A 255 -2.07 -6.87 15.04
N PHE A 256 -2.88 -6.26 14.19
CA PHE A 256 -2.73 -6.23 12.75
C PHE A 256 -2.54 -4.78 12.30
N LEU A 257 -1.40 -4.47 11.73
CA LEU A 257 -1.09 -3.16 11.17
C LEU A 257 -0.93 -3.25 9.65
N TYR A 258 -1.74 -2.47 8.91
CA TYR A 258 -1.55 -2.23 7.49
C TYR A 258 -0.86 -0.87 7.30
N TYR A 259 0.48 -0.90 7.18
CA TYR A 259 1.31 0.29 6.95
C TYR A 259 1.49 0.49 5.46
N ALA A 260 0.61 1.32 4.88
CA ALA A 260 0.55 1.60 3.46
C ALA A 260 1.41 2.83 3.11
N LEU A 261 2.66 2.59 2.78
CA LEU A 261 3.60 3.61 2.35
C LEU A 261 3.12 4.31 1.08
N HIS A 262 3.54 5.56 0.86
CA HIS A 262 3.25 6.31 -0.36
C HIS A 262 4.44 6.30 -1.34
N GLN A 263 5.62 5.87 -0.89
CA GLN A 263 6.82 5.82 -1.71
C GLN A 263 6.85 4.54 -2.58
N PRO A 264 7.47 4.64 -3.76
CA PRO A 264 7.99 5.81 -4.46
C PRO A 264 7.00 6.47 -5.43
N HIS A 265 5.69 6.47 -5.15
CA HIS A 265 4.69 7.17 -5.96
C HIS A 265 4.94 8.67 -6.02
N VAL A 266 4.50 9.30 -7.08
CA VAL A 266 4.59 10.76 -7.28
C VAL A 266 3.60 11.55 -6.41
N PRO A 267 3.89 12.83 -6.10
CA PRO A 267 5.15 13.55 -6.30
C PRO A 267 6.24 13.01 -5.37
N ARG A 268 7.45 12.89 -5.90
CA ARG A 268 8.58 12.37 -5.14
C ARG A 268 9.31 13.52 -4.44
N VAL A 269 9.00 13.68 -3.17
CA VAL A 269 9.53 14.77 -2.34
C VAL A 269 10.16 14.13 -1.10
N PRO A 270 11.43 13.73 -1.20
CA PRO A 270 12.14 13.17 -0.04
C PRO A 270 12.28 14.22 1.05
N SER A 271 12.30 13.79 2.31
CA SER A 271 12.71 14.66 3.40
C SER A 271 14.16 15.11 3.24
N ALA A 272 14.53 16.21 3.87
CA ALA A 272 15.87 16.80 3.76
C ALA A 272 17.01 15.80 4.09
N ARG A 273 16.73 14.76 4.88
CA ARG A 273 17.69 13.70 5.21
C ARG A 273 18.04 12.83 4.00
N PHE A 274 17.13 12.66 3.06
CA PHE A 274 17.27 11.76 1.91
C PHE A 274 17.45 12.51 0.59
N ASP A 275 17.34 13.82 0.57
CA ASP A 275 17.57 14.62 -0.63
C ASP A 275 19.00 14.43 -1.14
N GLY A 276 19.16 13.89 -2.36
CA GLY A 276 20.45 13.55 -2.97
C GLY A 276 21.12 12.28 -2.42
N ALA A 277 20.42 11.43 -1.66
CA ALA A 277 21.02 10.26 -1.01
C ALA A 277 21.51 9.18 -1.99
N THR A 278 20.88 9.04 -3.16
CA THR A 278 21.15 7.91 -4.06
C THR A 278 21.86 8.27 -5.37
N GLY A 279 21.88 9.53 -5.75
CA GLY A 279 22.34 9.95 -7.08
C GLY A 279 21.39 9.56 -8.24
N LEU A 280 20.29 8.87 -7.96
CA LEU A 280 19.21 8.58 -8.92
C LEU A 280 18.08 9.62 -8.89
N GLY A 281 18.31 10.73 -8.19
CA GLY A 281 17.34 11.81 -8.01
C GLY A 281 16.16 11.42 -7.11
N PRO A 282 15.10 12.24 -7.13
CA PRO A 282 14.01 12.10 -6.17
C PRO A 282 13.40 10.69 -6.08
N ARG A 283 13.34 9.94 -7.20
CA ARG A 283 12.82 8.57 -7.18
C ARG A 283 13.68 7.62 -6.35
N GLY A 284 15.00 7.67 -6.55
CA GLY A 284 15.92 6.84 -5.76
C GLY A 284 15.93 7.26 -4.30
N ASP A 285 15.89 8.55 -4.05
CA ASP A 285 15.96 9.14 -2.72
C ASP A 285 14.74 8.75 -1.85
N VAL A 286 13.52 8.77 -2.41
CA VAL A 286 12.33 8.30 -1.68
C VAL A 286 12.30 6.78 -1.50
N ILE A 287 13.03 5.99 -2.32
CA ILE A 287 13.19 4.55 -2.07
C ILE A 287 14.15 4.31 -0.89
N ALA A 288 15.23 5.08 -0.77
CA ALA A 288 16.09 5.03 0.40
C ALA A 288 15.35 5.46 1.68
N GLU A 289 14.46 6.45 1.58
CA GLU A 289 13.58 6.87 2.67
C GLU A 289 12.56 5.77 3.04
N LEU A 290 11.99 5.07 2.06
CA LEU A 290 11.13 3.91 2.28
C LEU A 290 11.87 2.80 3.06
N ASP A 291 13.10 2.48 2.67
CA ASP A 291 13.92 1.48 3.36
C ASP A 291 14.18 1.88 4.82
N TRP A 292 14.47 3.17 5.06
CA TRP A 292 14.58 3.69 6.42
C TRP A 292 13.28 3.50 7.22
N CYS A 293 12.11 3.79 6.64
CA CYS A 293 10.83 3.56 7.31
C CYS A 293 10.64 2.09 7.72
N VAL A 294 11.06 1.15 6.87
CA VAL A 294 11.04 -0.29 7.22
C VAL A 294 11.95 -0.58 8.41
N GLY A 295 13.17 -0.01 8.40
CA GLY A 295 14.12 -0.15 9.51
C GLY A 295 13.58 0.36 10.84
N GLU A 296 12.94 1.52 10.84
CA GLU A 296 12.36 2.11 12.06
C GLU A 296 11.17 1.31 12.60
N VAL A 297 10.35 0.71 11.72
CA VAL A 297 9.30 -0.23 12.15
C VAL A 297 9.92 -1.47 12.80
N MET A 298 10.97 -2.06 12.21
CA MET A 298 11.68 -3.19 12.79
C MET A 298 12.30 -2.81 14.16
N ALA A 299 12.93 -1.64 14.25
CA ALA A 299 13.51 -1.14 15.50
C ALA A 299 12.45 -0.89 16.58
N ALA A 300 11.25 -0.42 16.20
CA ALA A 300 10.14 -0.28 17.15
C ALA A 300 9.69 -1.64 17.70
N LEU A 301 9.58 -2.66 16.85
CA LEU A 301 9.24 -4.03 17.27
C LEU A 301 10.33 -4.67 18.14
N GLU A 302 11.61 -4.40 17.84
CA GLU A 302 12.75 -4.82 18.68
C GLU A 302 12.72 -4.14 20.05
N LYS A 303 12.48 -2.84 20.10
CA LYS A 303 12.40 -2.05 21.34
C LYS A 303 11.30 -2.55 22.26
N GLU A 304 10.15 -2.93 21.71
CA GLU A 304 9.05 -3.52 22.47
C GLU A 304 9.29 -5.02 22.81
N GLY A 305 10.35 -5.62 22.28
CA GLY A 305 10.70 -7.03 22.53
C GLY A 305 9.77 -8.03 21.83
N ILE A 306 9.11 -7.63 20.76
CA ILE A 306 8.08 -8.43 20.06
C ILE A 306 8.42 -8.74 18.60
N LEU A 307 9.60 -8.41 18.11
CA LEU A 307 9.98 -8.69 16.72
C LEU A 307 9.82 -10.19 16.39
N ASP A 308 10.32 -11.09 17.26
CA ASP A 308 10.19 -12.54 17.07
C ASP A 308 8.74 -13.05 17.16
N ASN A 309 7.83 -12.27 17.77
CA ASN A 309 6.41 -12.59 17.83
C ASN A 309 5.59 -11.80 16.80
N THR A 310 6.24 -11.29 15.76
CA THR A 310 5.60 -10.51 14.70
C THR A 310 5.91 -11.12 13.33
N MET A 311 4.86 -11.31 12.51
CA MET A 311 5.01 -11.57 11.10
C MET A 311 5.05 -10.23 10.37
N ILE A 312 6.15 -9.94 9.68
CA ILE A 312 6.28 -8.78 8.81
C ILE A 312 6.16 -9.26 7.37
N ILE A 313 5.24 -8.68 6.61
CA ILE A 313 5.10 -8.88 5.17
C ILE A 313 5.43 -7.55 4.50
N PHE A 314 6.48 -7.53 3.68
CA PHE A 314 6.81 -6.40 2.82
C PHE A 314 6.42 -6.70 1.38
N SER A 315 5.73 -5.78 0.72
CA SER A 315 5.36 -5.92 -0.69
C SER A 315 5.05 -4.56 -1.33
N SER A 316 4.69 -4.56 -2.62
CA SER A 316 4.23 -3.39 -3.39
C SER A 316 2.86 -3.66 -4.01
N ASP A 317 2.11 -2.60 -4.31
CA ASP A 317 0.78 -2.74 -4.94
C ASP A 317 0.85 -3.03 -6.44
N ASN A 318 1.85 -2.52 -7.12
CA ASN A 318 2.13 -2.80 -8.54
C ASN A 318 3.62 -2.58 -8.83
N GLY A 319 4.00 -2.81 -10.07
CA GLY A 319 5.34 -2.56 -10.56
C GLY A 319 5.67 -1.08 -10.74
N PRO A 320 6.92 -0.75 -11.13
CA PRO A 320 7.45 0.61 -11.13
C PRO A 320 6.97 1.43 -12.32
N VAL A 321 7.04 2.74 -12.15
CA VAL A 321 6.92 3.74 -13.21
C VAL A 321 8.00 4.83 -13.02
N LEU A 322 8.53 5.36 -14.10
CA LEU A 322 9.52 6.44 -14.06
C LEU A 322 8.86 7.79 -14.23
N ASP A 323 8.10 8.00 -15.30
CA ASP A 323 7.30 9.20 -15.51
C ASP A 323 5.83 8.90 -15.23
N ASP A 324 5.31 9.51 -14.18
CA ASP A 324 3.91 9.40 -13.75
C ASP A 324 3.32 10.79 -13.49
N GLY A 325 3.64 11.73 -14.38
CA GLY A 325 3.03 13.05 -14.42
C GLY A 325 3.89 14.21 -13.94
N TYR A 326 5.13 14.00 -13.52
CA TYR A 326 6.04 15.08 -13.13
C TYR A 326 7.40 14.99 -13.82
N LEU A 327 7.96 16.16 -14.19
CA LEU A 327 9.31 16.30 -14.75
C LEU A 327 10.35 16.30 -13.61
N ASP A 328 10.39 15.25 -12.81
CA ASP A 328 11.31 15.06 -11.67
C ASP A 328 12.65 14.42 -12.07
N ARG A 329 12.87 14.27 -13.37
CA ARG A 329 14.08 13.70 -13.98
C ARG A 329 14.31 12.22 -13.65
N ALA A 330 13.27 11.49 -13.18
CA ALA A 330 13.42 10.08 -12.84
C ALA A 330 13.89 9.26 -14.05
N TYR A 331 13.45 9.59 -15.26
CA TYR A 331 13.86 8.90 -16.49
C TYR A 331 15.34 9.08 -16.79
N GLU A 332 15.83 10.34 -16.74
CA GLU A 332 17.21 10.69 -17.06
C GLU A 332 18.17 10.18 -15.97
N LEU A 333 17.82 10.36 -14.71
CA LEU A 333 18.67 10.00 -13.58
C LEU A 333 18.68 8.50 -13.27
N ASN A 334 17.67 7.75 -13.74
CA ASN A 334 17.63 6.30 -13.59
C ASN A 334 18.86 5.60 -14.22
N GLY A 335 19.42 6.16 -15.29
CA GLY A 335 20.63 5.68 -15.94
C GLY A 335 20.54 4.21 -16.34
N THR A 336 21.43 3.38 -15.81
CA THR A 336 21.45 1.93 -16.07
C THR A 336 20.64 1.11 -15.07
N HIS A 337 20.03 1.76 -14.07
CA HIS A 337 19.16 1.07 -13.13
C HIS A 337 17.92 0.52 -13.84
N ARG A 338 17.48 -0.67 -13.44
CA ARG A 338 16.29 -1.32 -13.97
C ARG A 338 15.29 -1.53 -12.86
N ALA A 339 14.36 -0.59 -12.71
CA ALA A 339 13.36 -0.63 -11.66
C ALA A 339 12.51 -1.91 -11.67
N ALA A 340 12.13 -2.41 -12.86
CA ALA A 340 11.44 -3.70 -13.01
C ALA A 340 12.40 -4.92 -13.00
N GLY A 341 13.71 -4.72 -12.84
CA GLY A 341 14.71 -5.80 -12.94
C GLY A 341 14.76 -6.41 -14.33
N PRO A 342 14.70 -7.75 -14.44
CA PRO A 342 14.70 -8.46 -15.73
C PRO A 342 13.32 -8.49 -16.40
N LEU A 343 12.27 -7.99 -15.73
CA LEU A 343 10.89 -8.15 -16.16
C LEU A 343 10.54 -7.12 -17.24
N ARG A 344 9.63 -7.51 -18.15
CA ARG A 344 9.10 -6.63 -19.18
C ARG A 344 7.96 -5.78 -18.62
N GLY A 345 7.89 -4.51 -19.03
CA GLY A 345 6.84 -3.57 -18.64
C GLY A 345 7.06 -2.96 -17.26
N GLY A 346 6.04 -2.39 -16.72
CA GLY A 346 5.98 -1.71 -15.43
C GLY A 346 4.52 -1.41 -15.08
N LYS A 347 4.26 -0.45 -14.17
CA LYS A 347 2.93 0.05 -13.86
C LYS A 347 2.10 0.22 -15.12
N TYR A 348 0.82 -0.04 -15.07
CA TYR A 348 -0.15 0.03 -16.16
C TYR A 348 -0.11 -1.13 -17.17
N SER A 349 0.97 -1.89 -17.26
CA SER A 349 1.13 -2.92 -18.29
C SER A 349 0.71 -4.31 -17.82
N LYS A 350 0.21 -5.13 -18.76
CA LYS A 350 -0.17 -6.53 -18.53
C LYS A 350 1.02 -7.50 -18.42
N PHE A 351 2.25 -7.01 -18.61
CA PHE A 351 3.45 -7.84 -18.51
C PHE A 351 3.89 -7.99 -17.05
N ASP A 352 4.75 -8.98 -16.79
CA ASP A 352 5.25 -9.31 -15.45
C ASP A 352 5.78 -8.10 -14.68
N GLY A 353 6.44 -7.14 -15.35
CA GLY A 353 6.94 -5.93 -14.70
C GLY A 353 5.85 -5.05 -14.08
N GLY A 354 4.59 -5.18 -14.51
CA GLY A 354 3.46 -4.44 -13.92
C GLY A 354 2.88 -5.08 -12.66
N THR A 355 2.96 -6.41 -12.55
CA THR A 355 2.25 -7.15 -11.49
C THR A 355 3.13 -8.07 -10.66
N ARG A 356 4.31 -8.49 -11.15
CA ARG A 356 5.27 -9.26 -10.37
C ARG A 356 6.09 -8.32 -9.49
N ILE A 357 5.84 -8.42 -8.19
CA ILE A 357 6.26 -7.45 -7.19
C ILE A 357 7.25 -8.07 -6.19
N PRO A 358 8.08 -7.26 -5.50
CA PRO A 358 8.83 -7.74 -4.36
C PRO A 358 7.87 -8.24 -3.27
N PHE A 359 8.22 -9.38 -2.65
CA PHE A 359 7.44 -9.95 -1.56
C PHE A 359 8.39 -10.67 -0.61
N ILE A 360 8.44 -10.20 0.62
CA ILE A 360 9.34 -10.70 1.68
C ILE A 360 8.50 -10.97 2.91
N ILE A 361 8.70 -12.12 3.55
CA ILE A 361 8.10 -12.45 4.83
C ILE A 361 9.20 -12.68 5.87
N TYR A 362 9.09 -11.99 7.00
CA TYR A 362 9.82 -12.31 8.23
C TYR A 362 8.83 -12.85 9.25
N SER A 363 9.14 -13.99 9.86
CA SER A 363 8.30 -14.57 10.91
C SER A 363 9.06 -15.69 11.63
N SER A 364 8.80 -15.86 12.91
CA SER A 364 9.25 -17.06 13.67
C SER A 364 8.52 -18.33 13.22
N ALA A 365 7.40 -18.22 12.52
CA ALA A 365 6.67 -19.37 11.98
C ALA A 365 7.32 -19.98 10.72
N LEU A 366 8.29 -19.30 10.10
CA LEU A 366 8.96 -19.76 8.88
C LEU A 366 9.61 -21.13 9.10
N LYS A 367 9.31 -22.07 8.21
CA LYS A 367 9.91 -23.41 8.14
C LYS A 367 11.14 -23.44 7.25
N HIS A 368 11.18 -22.51 6.30
CA HIS A 368 12.31 -22.29 5.41
C HIS A 368 12.60 -20.80 5.32
N ARG A 369 13.87 -20.43 5.21
CA ARG A 369 14.35 -19.07 5.00
C ARG A 369 15.14 -19.00 3.68
N GLY A 370 15.31 -17.80 3.16
CA GLY A 370 16.06 -17.55 1.92
C GLY A 370 15.15 -17.27 0.74
N VAL A 371 15.11 -18.12 -0.29
CA VAL A 371 14.38 -17.84 -1.53
C VAL A 371 13.31 -18.90 -1.78
N SER A 372 12.11 -18.47 -2.11
CA SER A 372 11.00 -19.31 -2.56
C SER A 372 10.62 -18.96 -3.99
N GLU A 373 10.41 -19.97 -4.82
CA GLU A 373 9.87 -19.86 -6.18
C GLU A 373 8.37 -20.15 -6.24
N ALA A 374 7.74 -20.39 -5.07
CA ALA A 374 6.30 -20.63 -5.00
C ALA A 374 5.52 -19.50 -5.66
N LEU A 375 4.56 -19.87 -6.51
CA LEU A 375 3.64 -18.90 -7.09
C LEU A 375 2.62 -18.46 -6.06
N ILE A 376 2.66 -17.19 -5.67
CA ILE A 376 1.72 -16.61 -4.71
C ILE A 376 1.10 -15.33 -5.26
N SER A 377 -0.06 -14.99 -4.73
CA SER A 377 -0.73 -13.72 -5.03
C SER A 377 -1.20 -13.06 -3.74
N GLN A 378 -1.19 -11.73 -3.73
CA GLN A 378 -1.68 -10.95 -2.60
C GLN A 378 -3.15 -11.21 -2.28
N VAL A 379 -3.96 -11.62 -3.26
CA VAL A 379 -5.36 -12.01 -3.05
C VAL A 379 -5.50 -13.19 -2.09
N ASP A 380 -4.44 -14.00 -1.91
CA ASP A 380 -4.44 -15.17 -1.05
C ASP A 380 -4.25 -14.86 0.45
N LEU A 381 -3.89 -13.63 0.78
CA LEU A 381 -3.62 -13.27 2.17
C LEU A 381 -4.86 -13.44 3.06
N TYR A 382 -6.07 -13.19 2.54
CA TYR A 382 -7.29 -13.36 3.33
C TYR A 382 -7.45 -14.82 3.80
N ALA A 383 -7.46 -15.80 2.90
CA ALA A 383 -7.66 -17.22 3.24
C ALA A 383 -6.48 -17.78 4.05
N SER A 384 -5.25 -17.33 3.74
CA SER A 384 -4.05 -17.73 4.49
C SER A 384 -4.05 -17.19 5.92
N PHE A 385 -4.51 -15.95 6.14
CA PHE A 385 -4.69 -15.42 7.49
C PHE A 385 -5.85 -16.10 8.24
N ALA A 386 -6.94 -16.45 7.54
CA ALA A 386 -8.02 -17.24 8.15
C ALA A 386 -7.50 -18.59 8.70
N HIS A 387 -6.65 -19.27 7.91
CA HIS A 387 -5.94 -20.49 8.35
C HIS A 387 -5.05 -20.20 9.57
N MET A 388 -4.16 -19.22 9.48
CA MET A 388 -3.26 -18.84 10.56
C MET A 388 -4.00 -18.55 11.88
N LEU A 389 -5.15 -17.89 11.79
CA LEU A 389 -5.97 -17.50 12.93
C LEU A 389 -6.92 -18.60 13.41
N GLY A 390 -7.06 -19.69 12.64
CA GLY A 390 -8.00 -20.77 12.94
C GLY A 390 -9.47 -20.32 12.85
N ILE A 391 -9.78 -19.38 11.94
CA ILE A 391 -11.12 -18.83 11.75
C ILE A 391 -11.76 -19.45 10.51
N GLU A 392 -12.97 -19.98 10.68
CA GLU A 392 -13.80 -20.37 9.55
C GLU A 392 -14.33 -19.14 8.83
N THR A 393 -14.23 -19.15 7.50
CA THR A 393 -14.74 -18.08 6.63
C THR A 393 -16.06 -18.46 6.02
N ARG A 394 -16.91 -17.47 5.74
CA ARG A 394 -18.15 -17.72 5.00
C ARG A 394 -17.81 -18.07 3.55
N GLU A 395 -18.64 -18.90 2.92
CA GLU A 395 -18.45 -19.36 1.54
C GLU A 395 -18.40 -18.20 0.52
N ASP A 396 -19.12 -17.11 0.80
CA ASP A 396 -19.17 -15.90 -0.02
C ASP A 396 -18.05 -14.88 0.30
N SER A 397 -17.23 -15.13 1.32
CA SER A 397 -16.10 -14.28 1.69
C SER A 397 -14.89 -14.59 0.83
N ALA A 398 -14.20 -13.56 0.34
CA ALA A 398 -12.89 -13.66 -0.33
C ALA A 398 -12.84 -14.77 -1.41
N VAL A 399 -13.83 -14.80 -2.29
CA VAL A 399 -14.12 -15.91 -3.24
C VAL A 399 -12.96 -16.27 -4.20
N ASP A 400 -11.95 -15.44 -4.33
CA ASP A 400 -10.78 -15.70 -5.19
C ASP A 400 -9.52 -16.03 -4.36
N SER A 401 -9.60 -15.88 -3.05
CA SER A 401 -8.50 -16.16 -2.12
C SER A 401 -8.36 -17.66 -1.91
N GLN A 402 -7.15 -18.16 -2.05
CA GLN A 402 -6.81 -19.56 -1.76
C GLN A 402 -5.93 -19.59 -0.51
N ASP A 403 -6.14 -20.57 0.36
CA ASP A 403 -5.22 -20.80 1.46
C ASP A 403 -3.85 -21.21 0.91
N ARG A 404 -2.87 -20.36 1.11
CA ARG A 404 -1.46 -20.54 0.76
C ARG A 404 -0.53 -20.33 1.96
N TYR A 405 -1.08 -20.49 3.17
CA TYR A 405 -0.30 -20.29 4.38
C TYR A 405 0.96 -21.19 4.42
N ALA A 406 0.86 -22.44 3.98
CA ALA A 406 2.01 -23.33 3.86
C ALA A 406 3.11 -22.77 2.92
N ALA A 407 2.72 -22.15 1.80
CA ALA A 407 3.67 -21.48 0.91
C ALA A 407 4.27 -20.23 1.56
N LEU A 408 3.45 -19.42 2.25
CA LEU A 408 3.90 -18.21 2.93
C LEU A 408 4.93 -18.49 4.03
N ILE A 409 4.86 -19.64 4.71
CA ILE A 409 5.84 -20.05 5.72
C ILE A 409 6.96 -20.95 5.18
N GLY A 410 6.99 -21.22 3.87
CA GLY A 410 8.05 -21.97 3.22
C GLY A 410 7.92 -23.51 3.31
N GLU A 411 6.73 -24.04 3.62
CA GLU A 411 6.45 -25.49 3.59
C GLU A 411 6.05 -25.97 2.18
N ASP A 412 5.29 -25.17 1.45
CA ASP A 412 4.86 -25.50 0.08
C ASP A 412 5.72 -24.75 -0.94
N PRO A 413 6.60 -25.43 -1.70
CA PRO A 413 7.44 -24.79 -2.71
C PRO A 413 6.71 -24.46 -4.01
N ALA A 414 5.48 -24.93 -4.22
CA ALA A 414 4.74 -24.77 -5.47
C ALA A 414 3.80 -23.55 -5.44
N GLY A 415 3.04 -23.38 -4.36
CA GLY A 415 2.02 -22.34 -4.23
C GLY A 415 0.80 -22.57 -5.13
N ARG A 416 0.37 -21.57 -5.90
CA ARG A 416 -0.77 -21.64 -6.82
C ARG A 416 -0.40 -22.40 -8.09
N SER A 417 -1.37 -23.10 -8.68
CA SER A 417 -1.24 -23.67 -10.02
C SER A 417 -1.48 -22.65 -11.14
N GLU A 418 -2.30 -21.64 -10.85
CA GLU A 418 -2.70 -20.61 -11.79
C GLU A 418 -2.94 -19.26 -11.09
N LEU A 419 -2.83 -18.18 -11.82
CA LEU A 419 -2.96 -16.82 -11.36
C LEU A 419 -3.49 -15.93 -12.48
N MET A 420 -4.43 -15.04 -12.16
CA MET A 420 -4.88 -13.99 -13.06
C MET A 420 -4.44 -12.62 -12.55
N THR A 421 -4.01 -11.75 -13.46
CA THR A 421 -3.77 -10.32 -13.19
C THR A 421 -4.37 -9.46 -14.28
N GLU A 422 -4.48 -8.16 -14.05
CA GLU A 422 -4.99 -7.21 -15.04
C GLU A 422 -4.13 -5.95 -15.15
N ASP A 423 -4.19 -5.34 -16.34
CA ASP A 423 -3.56 -4.05 -16.63
C ASP A 423 -4.53 -2.86 -16.38
N LEU A 424 -4.08 -1.65 -16.72
CA LEU A 424 -4.88 -0.42 -16.60
C LEU A 424 -6.21 -0.48 -17.39
N SER A 425 -6.21 -1.14 -18.55
CA SER A 425 -7.35 -1.23 -19.47
C SER A 425 -8.18 -2.50 -19.24
N CYS A 426 -8.02 -3.15 -18.07
CA CYS A 426 -8.66 -4.41 -17.72
C CYS A 426 -8.27 -5.59 -18.65
N GLY A 427 -7.19 -5.46 -19.43
CA GLY A 427 -6.57 -6.56 -20.14
C GLY A 427 -6.05 -7.61 -19.16
N LYS A 428 -6.30 -8.89 -19.45
CA LYS A 428 -6.00 -9.98 -18.52
C LYS A 428 -4.69 -10.69 -18.89
N MET A 429 -3.93 -11.07 -17.88
CA MET A 429 -2.88 -12.06 -17.97
C MET A 429 -3.31 -13.28 -17.16
N LEU A 430 -3.27 -14.46 -17.75
CA LEU A 430 -3.43 -15.73 -17.06
C LEU A 430 -2.09 -16.49 -17.11
N ARG A 431 -1.56 -16.80 -15.94
CA ARG A 431 -0.42 -17.69 -15.77
C ARG A 431 -0.89 -19.07 -15.33
N CYS A 432 -0.41 -20.11 -15.98
CA CYS A 432 -0.65 -21.50 -15.60
C CYS A 432 0.68 -22.27 -15.76
N GLY A 433 1.34 -22.55 -14.65
CA GLY A 433 2.70 -23.09 -14.65
C GLY A 433 3.68 -22.16 -15.41
N SER A 434 4.35 -22.70 -16.44
CA SER A 434 5.26 -21.93 -17.30
C SER A 434 4.58 -21.18 -18.44
N TRP A 435 3.29 -21.39 -18.65
CA TRP A 435 2.52 -20.73 -19.72
C TRP A 435 1.92 -19.42 -19.23
N VAL A 436 1.97 -18.42 -20.10
CA VAL A 436 1.34 -17.12 -19.88
C VAL A 436 0.49 -16.79 -21.11
N TYR A 437 -0.81 -16.62 -20.87
CA TYR A 437 -1.74 -16.10 -21.85
C TYR A 437 -1.99 -14.61 -21.58
N LEU A 438 -1.86 -13.79 -22.60
CA LEU A 438 -2.19 -12.36 -22.55
C LEU A 438 -3.43 -12.13 -23.41
N SER A 439 -4.50 -11.60 -22.82
CA SER A 439 -5.68 -11.25 -23.61
C SER A 439 -5.34 -10.17 -24.64
N PRO A 440 -5.94 -10.21 -25.83
CA PRO A 440 -5.86 -9.09 -26.76
C PRO A 440 -6.38 -7.82 -26.05
N SER A 441 -5.65 -6.73 -26.16
CA SER A 441 -6.11 -5.41 -25.73
C SER A 441 -5.95 -4.44 -26.88
N GLU A 442 -6.98 -3.68 -27.21
CA GLU A 442 -6.87 -2.61 -28.19
C GLU A 442 -6.00 -1.51 -27.58
N GLY A 443 -4.83 -1.27 -28.15
CA GLY A 443 -4.03 -0.07 -27.92
C GLY A 443 -3.04 -0.06 -26.76
N ALA A 444 -2.77 -1.19 -26.07
CA ALA A 444 -1.68 -1.22 -25.10
C ALA A 444 -0.39 -1.77 -25.73
N PRO A 445 0.78 -1.11 -25.57
CA PRO A 445 2.06 -1.61 -26.07
C PRO A 445 2.51 -2.88 -25.35
#